data_1a6d8bda2bb8bf60bd2e3dd1154a2c94
#
_entry.id   1a6d8bda2bb8bf60bd2e3dd1154a2c94
#
_cell.length_a   1.000
_cell.length_b   1.000
_cell.length_c   1.000
_cell.angle_alpha   90.00
_cell.angle_beta   90.00
_cell.angle_gamma   90.00
#
_symmetry.space_group_name_H-M   'P 1'
#
loop_
_entity.id
_entity.type
_entity.pdbx_description
1 polymer ?
#
loop_
_entity_poly.entity_id
_entity_poly.type
_entity_poly.pdbx_seq_one_letter_code
_entity_poly.pdbx_strand_id
1 'polypeptide(L)' 'AYSTFAKAAIARRDNLLASANDMKGNLEAAQDALAEAVEDLKKVELLDQREHGREAAAEAKSEQAEYDEIGRLRHIRR' A
#
# COMPACT_ATOMS: atom_id res chain seq x y z
N ALA A 1 -5.19 3.73 -56.61
CA ALA A 1 -5.48 4.80 -55.66
C ALA A 1 -6.81 4.54 -54.97
N TYR A 2 -6.87 4.79 -53.71
CA TYR A 2 -8.11 4.67 -52.92
C TYR A 2 -9.05 5.83 -53.18
N SER A 3 -10.35 5.56 -53.16
CA SER A 3 -11.38 6.61 -53.19
C SER A 3 -11.31 7.47 -51.94
N THR A 4 -11.93 8.65 -51.98
CA THR A 4 -12.05 9.53 -50.79
C THR A 4 -12.70 8.80 -49.59
N PHE A 5 -13.74 7.99 -49.87
CA PHE A 5 -14.40 7.18 -48.83
C PHE A 5 -13.43 6.17 -48.21
N ALA A 6 -12.68 5.45 -49.03
CA ALA A 6 -11.71 4.48 -48.57
C ALA A 6 -10.60 5.12 -47.75
N LYS A 7 -10.08 6.28 -48.18
CA LYS A 7 -9.06 7.02 -47.43
C LYS A 7 -9.60 7.48 -46.06
N ALA A 8 -10.82 7.97 -46.01
CA ALA A 8 -11.47 8.37 -44.75
C ALA A 8 -11.66 7.19 -43.81
N ALA A 9 -12.07 6.03 -44.32
CA ALA A 9 -12.21 4.82 -43.53
C ALA A 9 -10.88 4.33 -42.96
N ILE A 10 -9.82 4.37 -43.76
CA ILE A 10 -8.45 4.00 -43.30
C ILE A 10 -7.97 4.96 -42.22
N ALA A 11 -8.14 6.27 -42.41
CA ALA A 11 -7.76 7.26 -41.41
C ALA A 11 -8.49 7.07 -40.09
N ARG A 12 -9.80 6.79 -40.16
CA ARG A 12 -10.63 6.51 -38.98
C ARG A 12 -10.17 5.25 -38.25
N ARG A 13 -9.87 4.18 -38.98
CA ARG A 13 -9.29 2.97 -38.42
C ARG A 13 -7.98 3.26 -37.70
N ASP A 14 -7.07 3.99 -38.35
CA ASP A 14 -5.76 4.29 -37.80
C ASP A 14 -5.86 5.15 -36.54
N ASN A 15 -6.76 6.13 -36.53
CA ASN A 15 -7.02 6.93 -35.34
C ASN A 15 -7.58 6.12 -34.18
N LEU A 16 -8.48 5.19 -34.45
CA LEU A 16 -9.03 4.29 -33.43
C LEU A 16 -7.97 3.35 -32.86
N LEU A 17 -7.09 2.83 -33.72
CA LEU A 17 -5.98 1.99 -33.28
C LEU A 17 -4.99 2.76 -32.42
N ALA A 18 -4.66 3.99 -32.81
CA ALA A 18 -3.79 4.86 -32.01
C ALA A 18 -4.41 5.15 -30.63
N SER A 19 -5.71 5.49 -30.60
CA SER A 19 -6.42 5.73 -29.34
C SER A 19 -6.45 4.49 -28.45
N ALA A 20 -6.71 3.31 -29.02
CA ALA A 20 -6.68 2.06 -28.27
C ALA A 20 -5.29 1.77 -27.70
N ASN A 21 -4.24 2.04 -28.45
CA ASN A 21 -2.87 1.86 -27.99
C ASN A 21 -2.53 2.84 -26.85
N ASP A 22 -2.98 4.08 -26.94
CA ASP A 22 -2.79 5.09 -25.88
C ASP A 22 -3.52 4.67 -24.59
N MET A 23 -4.73 4.17 -24.71
CA MET A 23 -5.51 3.66 -23.59
C MET A 23 -4.82 2.46 -22.92
N LYS A 24 -4.24 1.56 -23.71
CA LYS A 24 -3.49 0.43 -23.20
C LYS A 24 -2.28 0.90 -22.38
N GLY A 25 -1.53 1.87 -22.89
CA GLY A 25 -0.41 2.48 -22.18
C GLY A 25 -0.84 3.14 -20.87
N ASN A 26 -1.94 3.87 -20.89
CA ASN A 26 -2.52 4.48 -19.69
C ASN A 26 -2.96 3.43 -18.65
N LEU A 27 -3.55 2.34 -19.12
CA LEU A 27 -3.95 1.24 -18.24
C LEU A 27 -2.74 0.59 -17.58
N GLU A 28 -1.70 0.30 -18.34
CA GLU A 28 -0.46 -0.28 -17.80
C GLU A 28 0.17 0.64 -16.75
N ALA A 29 0.24 1.95 -17.04
CA ALA A 29 0.75 2.93 -16.08
C ALA A 29 -0.08 2.99 -14.80
N ALA A 30 -1.41 2.93 -14.92
CA ALA A 30 -2.30 2.90 -13.76
C ALA A 30 -2.15 1.63 -12.93
N GLN A 31 -1.96 0.48 -13.58
CA GLN A 31 -1.71 -0.78 -12.90
C GLN A 31 -0.37 -0.76 -12.15
N ASP A 32 0.67 -0.19 -12.73
CA ASP A 32 1.97 -0.05 -12.08
C ASP A 32 1.89 0.89 -10.87
N ALA A 33 1.19 2.01 -11.00
CA ALA A 33 0.96 2.95 -9.91
C ALA A 33 0.17 2.30 -8.76
N LEU A 34 -0.83 1.49 -9.09
CA LEU A 34 -1.59 0.75 -8.09
C LEU A 34 -0.72 -0.26 -7.35
N ALA A 35 0.10 -1.02 -8.07
CA ALA A 35 1.01 -1.99 -7.46
C ALA A 35 1.99 -1.32 -6.50
N GLU A 36 2.55 -0.17 -6.88
CA GLU A 36 3.43 0.62 -6.04
C GLU A 36 2.71 1.13 -4.78
N ALA A 37 1.49 1.64 -4.94
CA ALA A 37 0.69 2.09 -3.80
C ALA A 37 0.36 0.96 -2.83
N VAL A 38 0.06 -0.23 -3.33
CA VAL A 38 -0.18 -1.42 -2.49
C VAL A 38 1.08 -1.83 -1.73
N GLU A 39 2.25 -1.78 -2.36
CA GLU A 39 3.53 -2.06 -1.67
C GLU A 39 3.81 -1.04 -0.58
N ASP A 40 3.58 0.23 -0.84
CA ASP A 40 3.76 1.30 0.14
C ASP A 40 2.81 1.12 1.34
N LEU A 41 1.56 0.77 1.06
CA LEU A 41 0.58 0.46 2.11
C LEU A 41 1.04 -0.70 3.00
N LYS A 42 1.56 -1.77 2.40
CA LYS A 42 2.09 -2.92 3.15
C LYS A 42 3.25 -2.52 4.06
N LYS A 43 4.14 -1.65 3.58
CA LYS A 43 5.25 -1.12 4.40
C LYS A 43 4.72 -0.34 5.61
N VAL A 44 3.73 0.51 5.39
CA VAL A 44 3.10 1.28 6.47
C VAL A 44 2.41 0.36 7.47
N GLU A 45 1.69 -0.65 7.01
CA GLU A 45 1.05 -1.65 7.87
C GLU A 45 2.07 -2.40 8.73
N LEU A 46 3.21 -2.79 8.16
CA LEU A 46 4.28 -3.46 8.90
C LEU A 46 4.90 -2.55 9.96
N LEU A 47 5.12 -1.28 9.64
CA LEU A 47 5.63 -0.29 10.60
C LEU A 47 4.63 -0.07 11.73
N ASP A 48 3.34 0.00 11.42
CA ASP A 48 2.28 0.14 12.39
C ASP A 48 2.22 -1.07 13.34
N GLN A 49 2.30 -2.27 12.81
CA GLN A 49 2.36 -3.50 13.61
C GLN A 49 3.57 -3.54 14.55
N ARG A 50 4.74 -3.09 14.09
CA ARG A 50 5.94 -3.00 14.91
C ARG A 50 5.77 -2.00 16.04
N GLU A 51 5.19 -0.85 15.75
CA GLU A 51 4.93 0.19 16.75
C GLU A 51 3.97 -0.31 17.83
N HIS A 52 2.86 -0.93 17.44
CA HIS A 52 1.92 -1.54 18.37
C HIS A 52 2.57 -2.64 19.20
N GLY A 53 3.42 -3.44 18.61
CA GLY A 53 4.19 -4.48 19.32
C GLY A 53 5.13 -3.89 20.36
N ARG A 54 5.83 -2.79 20.03
CA ARG A 54 6.70 -2.07 20.97
C ARG A 54 5.91 -1.46 22.13
N GLU A 55 4.78 -0.83 21.83
CA GLU A 55 3.89 -0.25 22.84
C GLU A 55 3.37 -1.31 23.79
N ALA A 56 2.88 -2.44 23.26
CA ALA A 56 2.41 -3.55 24.06
C ALA A 56 3.52 -4.15 24.94
N ALA A 57 4.72 -4.30 24.41
CA ALA A 57 5.88 -4.80 25.15
C ALA A 57 6.31 -3.85 26.26
N ALA A 58 6.31 -2.54 25.99
CA ALA A 58 6.65 -1.51 26.97
C ALA A 58 5.62 -1.46 28.09
N GLU A 59 4.33 -1.57 27.76
CA GLU A 59 3.24 -1.60 28.73
C GLU A 59 3.32 -2.84 29.61
N ALA A 60 3.54 -4.03 29.04
CA ALA A 60 3.72 -5.26 29.77
C ALA A 60 4.91 -5.20 30.73
N LYS A 61 6.03 -4.60 30.28
CA LYS A 61 7.22 -4.39 31.11
C LYS A 61 6.93 -3.47 32.29
N SER A 62 6.19 -2.39 32.04
CA SER A 62 5.78 -1.43 33.06
C SER A 62 4.88 -2.08 34.11
N GLU A 63 3.90 -2.86 33.68
CA GLU A 63 3.02 -3.61 34.58
C GLU A 63 3.79 -4.62 35.44
N GLN A 64 4.73 -5.35 34.84
CA GLN A 64 5.58 -6.30 35.55
C GLN A 64 6.42 -5.59 36.61
N ALA A 65 6.97 -4.41 36.31
CA ALA A 65 7.72 -3.62 37.25
C ALA A 65 6.85 -3.17 38.44
N GLU A 66 5.61 -2.78 38.18
CA GLU A 66 4.65 -2.42 39.24
C GLU A 66 4.32 -3.61 40.13
N TYR A 67 4.07 -4.79 39.56
CA TYR A 67 3.82 -6.00 40.35
C TYR A 67 5.04 -6.40 41.17
N ASP A 68 6.24 -6.29 40.62
CA ASP A 68 7.48 -6.58 41.33
C ASP A 68 7.66 -5.63 42.51
N GLU A 69 7.37 -4.35 42.36
CA GLU A 69 7.43 -3.35 43.42
C GLU A 69 6.43 -3.63 44.54
N ILE A 70 5.18 -4.00 44.19
CA ILE A 70 4.17 -4.39 45.15
C ILE A 70 4.61 -5.62 45.93
N GLY A 71 5.13 -6.62 45.26
CA GLY A 71 5.67 -7.84 45.87
C GLY A 71 6.79 -7.55 46.87
N ARG A 72 7.72 -6.66 46.49
CA ARG A 72 8.84 -6.21 47.33
C ARG A 72 8.33 -5.51 48.60
N LEU A 73 7.38 -4.60 48.44
CA LEU A 73 6.80 -3.87 49.58
C LEU A 73 6.06 -4.80 50.56
N ARG A 74 5.33 -5.79 50.04
CA ARG A 74 4.66 -6.78 50.87
C ARG A 74 5.65 -7.64 51.66
N HIS A 75 6.76 -7.99 51.04
CA HIS A 75 7.82 -8.75 51.68
C HIS A 75 8.48 -7.95 52.83
N ILE A 76 8.73 -6.69 52.62
CA ILE A 76 9.31 -5.80 53.67
C ILE A 76 8.38 -5.61 54.86
N ARG A 77 7.08 -5.53 54.62
CA ARG A 77 6.07 -5.35 55.69
C ARG A 77 5.85 -6.57 56.55
N ARG A 78 6.25 -7.74 56.09
CA ARG A 78 6.20 -8.95 56.90
C ARG A 78 7.36 -8.97 57.90
#